data_bf2201e91e38f329af7d9ed80ef9ed81
#
_entry.id   bf2201e91e38f329af7d9ed80ef9ed81
#
_cell.length_a   1.000
_cell.length_b   1.000
_cell.length_c   1.000
_cell.angle_alpha   90.00
_cell.angle_beta   90.00
_cell.angle_gamma   90.00
#
_symmetry.space_group_name_H-M   'P 1'
#
loop_
_entity.id
_entity.type
_entity.pdbx_description
1 polymer ?
#
loop_
_entity_poly.entity_id
_entity_poly.type
_entity_poly.pdbx_seq_one_letter_code
_entity_poly.pdbx_strand_id
1 'polypeptide(L)'
;SSPCAVALIHTQSVQRHSDRARGLLRQAGYEVSDIVIPDAEAGKTIEVANGIWQRLGTEGFTRSDAIVGIGGGACTDLAGFVAATWMRGIRYVNCPTSLLAMVDASTGGKTGINTPQGKNLVGSFYTPAGVLADLRTLTTLPNDIFIEGLGEVAKSGFIMDPQILRILEDHAAELRAFSGETFLGTPLEDVVS
;
A
#
# COMPACT_ATOMS: atom_id res chain seq x y z
N SER A 1 2.99 20.41 -13.96
CA SER A 1 3.73 19.59 -14.90
C SER A 1 3.59 18.12 -14.49
N SER A 2 3.55 17.21 -15.44
CA SER A 2 3.60 15.77 -15.15
C SER A 2 4.95 15.43 -14.51
N PRO A 3 5.02 14.47 -13.60
CA PRO A 3 6.29 14.04 -13.02
C PRO A 3 7.20 13.44 -14.09
N CYS A 4 8.49 13.78 -14.03
CA CYS A 4 9.48 13.21 -14.94
C CYS A 4 10.08 11.92 -14.37
N ALA A 5 10.18 11.82 -13.05
CA ALA A 5 10.70 10.65 -12.34
C ALA A 5 9.70 10.10 -11.31
N VAL A 6 9.75 8.79 -11.12
CA VAL A 6 8.93 8.07 -10.13
C VAL A 6 9.84 7.20 -9.27
N ALA A 7 9.79 7.41 -7.96
CA ALA A 7 10.38 6.49 -7.00
C ALA A 7 9.35 5.38 -6.67
N LEU A 8 9.64 4.17 -7.08
CA LEU A 8 8.81 2.99 -6.86
C LEU A 8 9.30 2.27 -5.62
N ILE A 9 8.58 2.44 -4.50
CA ILE A 9 8.91 1.84 -3.20
C ILE A 9 8.08 0.58 -3.02
N HIS A 10 8.73 -0.54 -2.79
CA HIS A 10 8.04 -1.82 -2.60
C HIS A 10 8.86 -2.80 -1.75
N THR A 11 8.19 -3.84 -1.26
CA THR A 11 8.84 -4.93 -0.55
C THR A 11 9.24 -6.06 -1.51
N GLN A 12 10.18 -6.93 -1.07
CA GLN A 12 10.60 -8.07 -1.88
C GLN A 12 9.45 -9.04 -2.17
N SER A 13 8.53 -9.21 -1.23
CA SER A 13 7.37 -10.11 -1.36
C SER A 13 6.44 -9.75 -2.52
N VAL A 14 6.41 -8.48 -2.94
CA VAL A 14 5.58 -8.00 -4.06
C VAL A 14 6.37 -7.62 -5.31
N GLN A 15 7.61 -8.10 -5.43
CA GLN A 15 8.51 -7.83 -6.57
C GLN A 15 7.83 -7.99 -7.94
N ARG A 16 7.04 -9.06 -8.10
CA ARG A 16 6.33 -9.33 -9.36
C ARG A 16 5.36 -8.22 -9.76
N HIS A 17 4.64 -7.65 -8.79
CA HIS A 17 3.72 -6.53 -9.03
C HIS A 17 4.49 -5.25 -9.34
N SER A 18 5.59 -5.02 -8.63
CA SER A 18 6.50 -3.89 -8.86
C SER A 18 7.13 -3.94 -10.25
N ASP A 19 7.61 -5.10 -10.70
CA ASP A 19 8.18 -5.27 -12.04
C ASP A 19 7.20 -4.89 -13.14
N ARG A 20 5.94 -5.29 -12.99
CA ARG A 20 4.87 -4.91 -13.92
C ARG A 20 4.62 -3.41 -13.91
N ALA A 21 4.48 -2.80 -12.74
CA ALA A 21 4.27 -1.35 -12.60
C ALA A 21 5.43 -0.56 -13.19
N ARG A 22 6.68 -0.97 -12.90
CA ARG A 22 7.90 -0.37 -13.45
C ARG A 22 7.92 -0.41 -14.99
N GLY A 23 7.53 -1.55 -15.57
CA GLY A 23 7.42 -1.69 -17.02
C GLY A 23 6.43 -0.71 -17.62
N LEU A 24 5.23 -0.58 -17.04
CA LEU A 24 4.19 0.34 -17.50
C LEU A 24 4.61 1.81 -17.35
N LEU A 25 5.22 2.18 -16.23
CA LEU A 25 5.71 3.54 -16.00
C LEU A 25 6.80 3.93 -17.02
N ARG A 26 7.74 3.03 -17.29
CA ARG A 26 8.78 3.27 -18.32
C ARG A 26 8.21 3.38 -19.73
N GLN A 27 7.22 2.55 -20.07
CA GLN A 27 6.52 2.67 -21.35
C GLN A 27 5.76 4.00 -21.49
N ALA A 28 5.29 4.54 -20.37
CA ALA A 28 4.65 5.86 -20.32
C ALA A 28 5.66 7.04 -20.33
N GLY A 29 6.96 6.77 -20.40
CA GLY A 29 8.02 7.78 -20.53
C GLY A 29 8.57 8.30 -19.20
N TYR A 30 8.24 7.67 -18.06
CA TYR A 30 8.81 8.05 -16.75
C TYR A 30 10.17 7.40 -16.52
N GLU A 31 11.07 8.13 -15.90
CA GLU A 31 12.26 7.56 -15.27
C GLU A 31 11.85 6.91 -13.94
N VAL A 32 12.26 5.64 -13.73
CA VAL A 32 11.83 4.89 -12.54
C VAL A 32 13.01 4.48 -11.71
N SER A 33 13.07 5.00 -10.49
CA SER A 33 13.95 4.56 -9.41
C SER A 33 13.28 3.46 -8.62
N ASP A 34 13.83 2.26 -8.66
CA ASP A 34 13.28 1.07 -7.99
C ASP A 34 13.90 0.93 -6.59
N ILE A 35 13.07 0.99 -5.56
CA ILE A 35 13.51 1.03 -4.15
C ILE A 35 12.87 -0.13 -3.38
N VAL A 36 13.67 -1.15 -3.09
CA VAL A 36 13.25 -2.29 -2.29
C VAL A 36 13.45 -1.99 -0.81
N ILE A 37 12.42 -2.21 -0.01
CA ILE A 37 12.45 -2.05 1.45
C ILE A 37 12.20 -3.40 2.14
N PRO A 38 12.58 -3.56 3.41
CA PRO A 38 12.23 -4.74 4.21
C PRO A 38 10.71 -4.95 4.29
N ASP A 39 10.31 -6.21 4.38
CA ASP A 39 8.89 -6.60 4.51
C ASP A 39 8.29 -6.19 5.86
N ALA A 40 6.98 -5.96 5.87
CA ALA A 40 6.17 -5.65 7.02
C ALA A 40 6.72 -4.49 7.87
N GLU A 41 6.58 -4.57 9.19
CA GLU A 41 6.97 -3.51 10.13
C GLU A 41 8.49 -3.23 10.16
N ALA A 42 9.33 -4.18 9.71
CA ALA A 42 10.77 -3.98 9.62
C ALA A 42 11.15 -2.89 8.60
N GLY A 43 10.32 -2.67 7.59
CA GLY A 43 10.48 -1.58 6.62
C GLY A 43 10.11 -0.21 7.17
N LYS A 44 9.30 -0.15 8.23
CA LYS A 44 8.65 1.07 8.71
C LYS A 44 9.48 1.79 9.79
N THR A 45 10.74 2.09 9.47
CA THR A 45 11.70 2.71 10.40
C THR A 45 12.32 4.00 9.86
N ILE A 46 12.91 4.79 10.76
CA ILE A 46 13.59 6.03 10.38
C ILE A 46 14.83 5.76 9.52
N GLU A 47 15.53 4.65 9.76
CA GLU A 47 16.71 4.26 8.99
C GLU A 47 16.35 3.97 7.54
N VAL A 48 15.25 3.25 7.31
CA VAL A 48 14.74 2.97 5.96
C VAL A 48 14.28 4.26 5.28
N ALA A 49 13.52 5.11 5.99
CA ALA A 49 13.09 6.41 5.48
C ALA A 49 14.29 7.29 5.09
N ASN A 50 15.32 7.35 5.95
CA ASN A 50 16.54 8.09 5.69
C ASN A 50 17.29 7.57 4.45
N GLY A 51 17.38 6.25 4.30
CA GLY A 51 17.99 5.64 3.11
C GLY A 51 17.26 6.03 1.81
N ILE A 52 15.91 6.09 1.86
CA ILE A 52 15.11 6.53 0.73
C ILE A 52 15.37 8.02 0.44
N TRP A 53 15.37 8.90 1.44
CA TRP A 53 15.66 10.33 1.23
C TRP A 53 17.05 10.57 0.64
N GLN A 54 18.07 9.85 1.09
CA GLN A 54 19.42 9.92 0.53
C GLN A 54 19.39 9.54 -0.95
N ARG A 55 18.67 8.49 -1.32
CA ARG A 55 18.55 8.06 -2.71
C ARG A 55 17.82 9.08 -3.57
N LEU A 56 16.68 9.61 -3.09
CA LEU A 56 15.95 10.68 -3.78
C LEU A 56 16.83 11.91 -4.01
N GLY A 57 17.66 12.27 -3.02
CA GLY A 57 18.61 13.38 -3.14
C GLY A 57 19.70 13.12 -4.16
N THR A 58 20.31 11.93 -4.14
CA THR A 58 21.37 11.54 -5.09
C THR A 58 20.85 11.49 -6.52
N GLU A 59 19.64 11.04 -6.73
CA GLU A 59 19.00 10.93 -8.04
C GLU A 59 18.33 12.25 -8.49
N GLY A 60 18.37 13.30 -7.68
CA GLY A 60 17.90 14.64 -8.04
C GLY A 60 16.39 14.80 -8.08
N PHE A 61 15.65 14.00 -7.30
CA PHE A 61 14.18 14.11 -7.22
C PHE A 61 13.74 15.50 -6.76
N THR A 62 12.81 16.09 -7.50
CA THR A 62 12.20 17.39 -7.26
C THR A 62 10.76 17.28 -6.79
N ARG A 63 10.12 18.41 -6.46
CA ARG A 63 8.69 18.44 -6.11
C ARG A 63 7.75 18.13 -7.27
N SER A 64 8.25 18.11 -8.50
CA SER A 64 7.48 17.76 -9.69
C SER A 64 7.40 16.25 -9.94
N ASP A 65 8.28 15.50 -9.29
CA ASP A 65 8.33 14.04 -9.38
C ASP A 65 7.30 13.38 -8.45
N ALA A 66 7.26 12.06 -8.41
CA ALA A 66 6.28 11.35 -7.61
C ALA A 66 6.86 10.10 -6.92
N ILE A 67 6.18 9.67 -5.86
CA ILE A 67 6.42 8.38 -5.21
C ILE A 67 5.26 7.45 -5.50
N VAL A 68 5.54 6.17 -5.76
CA VAL A 68 4.55 5.11 -5.83
C VAL A 68 4.91 4.05 -4.80
N GLY A 69 4.02 3.80 -3.85
CA GLY A 69 4.17 2.73 -2.85
C GLY A 69 3.39 1.49 -3.27
N ILE A 70 4.05 0.34 -3.42
CA ILE A 70 3.41 -0.95 -3.75
C ILE A 70 3.66 -1.93 -2.60
N GLY A 71 2.61 -2.33 -1.91
CA GLY A 71 2.75 -3.27 -0.79
C GLY A 71 1.57 -3.26 0.18
N GLY A 72 1.77 -3.89 1.32
CA GLY A 72 0.83 -3.84 2.44
C GLY A 72 0.89 -2.50 3.18
N GLY A 73 0.11 -2.38 4.26
CA GLY A 73 -0.04 -1.14 5.02
C GLY A 73 1.27 -0.51 5.49
N ALA A 74 2.24 -1.29 5.94
CA ALA A 74 3.54 -0.77 6.37
C ALA A 74 4.30 -0.07 5.23
N CYS A 75 4.23 -0.62 4.01
CA CYS A 75 4.85 -0.03 2.83
C CYS A 75 4.13 1.26 2.41
N THR A 76 2.80 1.27 2.38
CA THR A 76 2.01 2.45 2.00
C THR A 76 2.16 3.59 3.01
N ASP A 77 2.22 3.28 4.31
CA ASP A 77 2.47 4.26 5.37
C ASP A 77 3.86 4.91 5.24
N LEU A 78 4.89 4.08 5.02
CA LEU A 78 6.26 4.58 4.83
C LEU A 78 6.38 5.42 3.57
N ALA A 79 5.83 4.95 2.45
CA ALA A 79 5.87 5.68 1.18
C ALA A 79 5.20 7.06 1.30
N GLY A 80 4.04 7.11 1.97
CA GLY A 80 3.35 8.35 2.27
C GLY A 80 4.12 9.28 3.21
N PHE A 81 4.78 8.73 4.24
CA PHE A 81 5.62 9.51 5.15
C PHE A 81 6.84 10.10 4.44
N VAL A 82 7.51 9.31 3.60
CA VAL A 82 8.62 9.79 2.76
C VAL A 82 8.14 10.90 1.83
N ALA A 83 6.98 10.71 1.18
CA ALA A 83 6.40 11.71 0.30
C ALA A 83 6.03 13.01 1.04
N ALA A 84 5.45 12.91 2.23
CA ALA A 84 5.08 14.06 3.05
C ALA A 84 6.28 14.90 3.49
N THR A 85 7.42 14.25 3.70
CA THR A 85 8.61 14.87 4.27
C THR A 85 9.64 15.28 3.23
N TRP A 86 9.69 14.62 2.07
CA TRP A 86 10.58 15.01 0.99
C TRP A 86 10.23 16.38 0.44
N MET A 87 11.15 17.32 0.52
CA MET A 87 10.99 18.72 0.08
C MET A 87 9.70 19.39 0.60
N ARG A 88 9.20 19.00 1.77
CA ARG A 88 7.94 19.44 2.40
C ARG A 88 6.68 18.97 1.65
N GLY A 89 6.78 17.88 0.93
CA GLY A 89 5.67 17.23 0.26
C GLY A 89 5.83 17.12 -1.25
N ILE A 90 5.76 15.88 -1.74
CA ILE A 90 5.63 15.58 -3.17
C ILE A 90 4.44 14.64 -3.37
N ARG A 91 3.94 14.56 -4.59
CA ARG A 91 2.81 13.66 -4.90
C ARG A 91 3.17 12.21 -4.67
N TYR A 92 2.22 11.44 -4.15
CA TYR A 92 2.39 10.00 -4.07
C TYR A 92 1.10 9.26 -4.40
N VAL A 93 1.24 8.00 -4.84
CA VAL A 93 0.17 7.08 -5.15
C VAL A 93 0.41 5.80 -4.38
N ASN A 94 -0.64 5.26 -3.77
CA ASN A 94 -0.61 3.95 -3.13
C ASN A 94 -1.17 2.88 -4.07
N CYS A 95 -0.46 1.75 -4.16
CA CYS A 95 -0.91 0.53 -4.81
C CYS A 95 -0.94 -0.59 -3.75
N PRO A 96 -2.00 -0.65 -2.91
CA PRO A 96 -2.10 -1.63 -1.85
C PRO A 96 -2.21 -3.05 -2.40
N THR A 97 -1.53 -3.99 -1.75
CA THR A 97 -1.51 -5.41 -2.15
C THR A 97 -2.04 -6.36 -1.07
N SER A 98 -2.47 -5.85 0.07
CA SER A 98 -3.15 -6.61 1.12
C SER A 98 -4.53 -6.03 1.38
N LEU A 99 -5.46 -6.86 1.85
CA LEU A 99 -6.83 -6.44 2.13
C LEU A 99 -6.87 -5.28 3.14
N LEU A 100 -6.13 -5.38 4.24
CA LEU A 100 -6.02 -4.32 5.24
C LEU A 100 -5.56 -2.98 4.63
N ALA A 101 -4.58 -3.04 3.73
CA ALA A 101 -4.11 -1.83 3.06
C ALA A 101 -5.15 -1.24 2.11
N MET A 102 -5.93 -2.07 1.42
CA MET A 102 -6.96 -1.63 0.48
C MET A 102 -8.11 -0.92 1.19
N VAL A 103 -8.57 -1.45 2.33
CA VAL A 103 -9.78 -0.97 3.01
C VAL A 103 -9.52 0.08 4.10
N ASP A 104 -8.28 0.24 4.57
CA ASP A 104 -7.94 1.21 5.62
C ASP A 104 -6.63 1.97 5.34
N ALA A 105 -5.47 1.30 5.40
CA ALA A 105 -4.18 1.98 5.55
C ALA A 105 -3.82 2.90 4.37
N SER A 106 -4.16 2.54 3.13
CA SER A 106 -3.77 3.32 1.95
C SER A 106 -4.70 4.51 1.66
N THR A 107 -5.89 4.59 2.28
CA THR A 107 -6.92 5.57 1.93
C THR A 107 -7.03 6.73 2.91
N GLY A 108 -6.77 6.49 4.18
CA GLY A 108 -7.00 7.46 5.27
C GLY A 108 -6.00 8.61 5.39
N GLY A 109 -4.97 8.64 4.56
CA GLY A 109 -3.94 9.68 4.62
C GLY A 109 -3.08 9.67 5.90
N LYS A 110 -3.20 8.64 6.72
CA LYS A 110 -2.30 8.42 7.87
C LYS A 110 -1.00 7.84 7.34
N THR A 111 0.10 8.53 7.58
CA THR A 111 1.43 8.07 7.17
C THR A 111 2.36 8.11 8.36
N GLY A 112 3.35 7.22 8.43
CA GLY A 112 4.23 7.24 9.58
C GLY A 112 5.22 6.09 9.63
N ILE A 113 6.05 6.17 10.66
CA ILE A 113 7.08 5.21 10.99
C ILE A 113 6.99 4.79 12.45
N ASN A 114 7.61 3.67 12.76
CA ASN A 114 7.74 3.17 14.12
C ASN A 114 8.98 3.74 14.80
N THR A 115 8.93 3.83 16.11
CA THR A 115 10.05 4.21 16.97
C THR A 115 10.27 3.12 18.03
N PRO A 116 11.41 3.11 18.75
CA PRO A 116 11.62 2.18 19.84
C PRO A 116 10.55 2.25 20.95
N GLN A 117 9.86 3.39 21.06
CA GLN A 117 8.83 3.61 22.08
C GLN A 117 7.44 3.10 21.67
N GLY A 118 7.22 2.88 20.36
CA GLY A 118 5.94 2.36 19.88
C GLY A 118 5.72 2.53 18.38
N LYS A 119 4.65 1.89 17.91
CA LYS A 119 4.23 1.97 16.50
C LYS A 119 3.54 3.31 16.21
N ASN A 120 3.79 3.86 15.01
CA ASN A 120 3.07 5.02 14.44
C ASN A 120 3.16 6.31 15.26
N LEU A 121 4.16 6.47 16.12
CA LEU A 121 4.32 7.67 16.96
C LEU A 121 4.86 8.88 16.16
N VAL A 122 5.53 8.63 15.07
CA VAL A 122 6.07 9.68 14.19
C VAL A 122 5.43 9.54 12.81
N GLY A 123 4.78 10.59 12.34
CA GLY A 123 4.07 10.54 11.07
C GLY A 123 3.51 11.88 10.65
N SER A 124 2.76 11.85 9.57
CA SER A 124 2.07 13.01 9.01
C SER A 124 0.70 12.59 8.47
N PHE A 125 -0.28 13.46 8.56
CA PHE A 125 -1.50 13.34 7.76
C PHE A 125 -1.19 13.86 6.36
N TYR A 126 -1.10 12.97 5.40
CA TYR A 126 -0.75 13.30 4.03
C TYR A 126 -1.57 12.45 3.06
N THR A 127 -2.51 13.07 2.38
CA THR A 127 -3.44 12.37 1.48
C THR A 127 -2.75 11.96 0.19
N PRO A 128 -2.88 10.70 -0.25
CA PRO A 128 -2.36 10.26 -1.54
C PRO A 128 -3.07 11.00 -2.69
N ALA A 129 -2.34 11.24 -3.78
CA ALA A 129 -2.91 11.76 -5.02
C ALA A 129 -3.84 10.74 -5.70
N GLY A 130 -3.69 9.48 -5.38
CA GLY A 130 -4.55 8.38 -5.83
C GLY A 130 -4.22 7.08 -5.10
N VAL A 131 -5.20 6.18 -5.09
CA VAL A 131 -5.07 4.79 -4.61
C VAL A 131 -5.52 3.87 -5.74
N LEU A 132 -4.66 2.92 -6.11
CA LEU A 132 -4.92 1.95 -7.16
C LEU A 132 -4.97 0.55 -6.52
N ALA A 133 -6.14 0.12 -6.08
CA ALA A 133 -6.38 -1.21 -5.54
C ALA A 133 -6.70 -2.19 -6.68
N ASP A 134 -5.76 -3.07 -6.99
CA ASP A 134 -5.98 -4.17 -7.94
C ASP A 134 -6.28 -5.44 -7.13
N LEU A 135 -7.54 -5.87 -7.11
CA LEU A 135 -7.98 -7.05 -6.33
C LEU A 135 -7.23 -8.33 -6.73
N ARG A 136 -6.69 -8.39 -7.94
CA ARG A 136 -5.88 -9.53 -8.39
C ARG A 136 -4.59 -9.70 -7.56
N THR A 137 -4.14 -8.67 -6.86
CA THR A 137 -2.98 -8.80 -5.95
C THR A 137 -3.29 -9.69 -4.75
N LEU A 138 -4.57 -9.78 -4.35
CA LEU A 138 -5.03 -10.64 -3.26
C LEU A 138 -4.87 -12.14 -3.59
N THR A 139 -4.80 -12.51 -4.89
CA THR A 139 -4.58 -13.92 -5.29
C THR A 139 -3.23 -14.48 -4.83
N THR A 140 -2.29 -13.63 -4.48
CA THR A 140 -0.98 -14.03 -3.96
C THR A 140 -0.82 -13.80 -2.47
N LEU A 141 -1.87 -13.30 -1.81
CA LEU A 141 -1.83 -12.98 -0.38
C LEU A 141 -1.99 -14.25 0.46
N PRO A 142 -1.14 -14.48 1.49
CA PRO A 142 -1.34 -15.55 2.47
C PRO A 142 -2.69 -15.41 3.19
N ASN A 143 -3.32 -16.55 3.50
CA ASN A 143 -4.64 -16.59 4.11
C ASN A 143 -4.72 -15.86 5.46
N ASP A 144 -3.72 -16.03 6.32
CA ASP A 144 -3.63 -15.37 7.62
C ASP A 144 -3.63 -13.85 7.49
N ILE A 145 -2.89 -13.32 6.53
CA ILE A 145 -2.85 -11.87 6.23
C ILE A 145 -4.19 -11.38 5.62
N PHE A 146 -4.83 -12.22 4.81
CA PHE A 146 -6.17 -11.90 4.29
C PHE A 146 -7.19 -11.80 5.41
N ILE A 147 -7.23 -12.79 6.32
CA ILE A 147 -8.15 -12.82 7.47
C ILE A 147 -7.93 -11.63 8.40
N GLU A 148 -6.69 -11.21 8.63
CA GLU A 148 -6.39 -10.01 9.41
C GLU A 148 -7.10 -8.78 8.82
N GLY A 149 -7.11 -8.64 7.50
CA GLY A 149 -7.80 -7.54 6.81
C GLY A 149 -9.32 -7.56 6.96
N LEU A 150 -9.94 -8.73 7.14
CA LEU A 150 -11.39 -8.85 7.34
C LEU A 150 -11.87 -8.15 8.62
N GLY A 151 -11.01 -7.94 9.61
CA GLY A 151 -11.34 -7.17 10.80
C GLY A 151 -11.76 -5.72 10.49
N GLU A 152 -11.05 -5.07 9.57
CA GLU A 152 -11.39 -3.71 9.13
C GLU A 152 -12.62 -3.68 8.21
N VAL A 153 -12.80 -4.71 7.39
CA VAL A 153 -14.05 -4.88 6.60
C VAL A 153 -15.25 -5.01 7.53
N ALA A 154 -15.16 -5.86 8.56
CA ALA A 154 -16.23 -6.02 9.56
C ALA A 154 -16.48 -4.71 10.32
N LYS A 155 -15.42 -3.98 10.70
CA LYS A 155 -15.54 -2.64 11.33
C LYS A 155 -16.35 -1.70 10.44
N SER A 156 -16.08 -1.66 9.16
CA SER A 156 -16.83 -0.84 8.20
C SER A 156 -18.29 -1.25 8.12
N GLY A 157 -18.58 -2.56 8.20
CA GLY A 157 -19.94 -3.09 8.29
C GLY A 157 -20.71 -2.64 9.53
N PHE A 158 -20.04 -2.53 10.69
CA PHE A 158 -20.65 -2.02 11.91
C PHE A 158 -20.88 -0.51 11.89
N ILE A 159 -20.02 0.25 11.23
CA ILE A 159 -20.01 1.72 11.29
C ILE A 159 -20.82 2.33 10.14
N MET A 160 -20.75 1.74 8.95
CA MET A 160 -21.23 2.37 7.72
C MET A 160 -22.37 1.60 7.04
N ASP A 161 -22.19 0.32 6.76
CA ASP A 161 -23.15 -0.47 5.99
C ASP A 161 -23.32 -1.90 6.54
N PRO A 162 -24.46 -2.20 7.22
CA PRO A 162 -24.75 -3.54 7.73
C PRO A 162 -24.84 -4.62 6.66
N GLN A 163 -24.95 -4.28 5.38
CA GLN A 163 -24.95 -5.26 4.29
C GLN A 163 -23.62 -5.99 4.20
N ILE A 164 -22.51 -5.30 4.48
CA ILE A 164 -21.17 -5.90 4.56
C ILE A 164 -21.16 -7.06 5.57
N LEU A 165 -21.77 -6.87 6.74
CA LEU A 165 -21.82 -7.93 7.77
C LEU A 165 -22.58 -9.16 7.29
N ARG A 166 -23.68 -8.97 6.58
CA ARG A 166 -24.46 -10.08 6.01
C ARG A 166 -23.64 -10.88 5.01
N ILE A 167 -22.92 -10.19 4.11
CA ILE A 167 -22.06 -10.84 3.13
C ILE A 167 -20.94 -11.63 3.84
N LEU A 168 -20.32 -11.06 4.89
CA LEU A 168 -19.30 -11.74 5.67
C LEU A 168 -19.85 -13.00 6.37
N GLU A 169 -21.09 -12.94 6.91
CA GLU A 169 -21.77 -14.07 7.54
C GLU A 169 -22.12 -15.15 6.52
N ASP A 170 -22.72 -14.79 5.39
CA ASP A 170 -23.16 -15.71 4.34
C ASP A 170 -21.97 -16.46 3.71
N HIS A 171 -20.79 -15.83 3.63
CA HIS A 171 -19.58 -16.40 3.03
C HIS A 171 -18.50 -16.77 4.05
N ALA A 172 -18.82 -16.87 5.33
CA ALA A 172 -17.84 -17.08 6.41
C ALA A 172 -16.96 -18.33 6.21
N ALA A 173 -17.51 -19.42 5.65
CA ALA A 173 -16.76 -20.65 5.40
C ALA A 173 -15.75 -20.46 4.25
N GLU A 174 -16.15 -19.79 3.20
CA GLU A 174 -15.30 -19.50 2.03
C GLU A 174 -14.17 -18.53 2.39
N LEU A 175 -14.49 -17.49 3.16
CA LEU A 175 -13.52 -16.51 3.66
C LEU A 175 -12.44 -17.16 4.53
N ARG A 176 -12.82 -18.12 5.40
CA ARG A 176 -11.87 -18.89 6.21
C ARG A 176 -10.99 -19.82 5.38
N ALA A 177 -11.52 -20.36 4.31
CA ALA A 177 -10.82 -21.24 3.39
C ALA A 177 -10.16 -20.49 2.23
N PHE A 178 -10.04 -19.16 2.35
CA PHE A 178 -9.48 -18.33 1.29
C PHE A 178 -8.16 -18.90 0.78
N SER A 179 -8.12 -19.10 -0.53
CA SER A 179 -6.88 -19.29 -1.27
C SER A 179 -6.92 -18.36 -2.48
N GLY A 180 -5.80 -17.77 -2.84
CA GLY A 180 -5.75 -16.82 -3.96
C GLY A 180 -6.31 -17.39 -5.28
N GLU A 181 -6.31 -18.71 -5.45
CA GLU A 181 -6.84 -19.39 -6.64
C GLU A 181 -8.39 -19.33 -6.72
N THR A 182 -9.07 -19.15 -5.60
CA THR A 182 -10.54 -19.19 -5.52
C THR A 182 -11.19 -17.80 -5.42
N PHE A 183 -10.42 -16.73 -5.36
CA PHE A 183 -10.93 -15.39 -5.05
C PHE A 183 -11.61 -14.70 -6.23
N LEU A 184 -11.01 -14.73 -7.42
CA LEU A 184 -11.53 -14.00 -8.58
C LEU A 184 -12.78 -14.68 -9.16
N GLY A 185 -13.84 -13.91 -9.35
CA GLY A 185 -15.13 -14.39 -9.85
C GLY A 185 -16.05 -15.01 -8.80
N THR A 186 -15.74 -14.82 -7.52
CA THR A 186 -16.62 -15.22 -6.40
C THR A 186 -17.35 -14.01 -5.83
N PRO A 187 -18.45 -14.21 -5.06
CA PRO A 187 -19.11 -13.13 -4.32
C PRO A 187 -18.20 -12.36 -3.36
N LEU A 188 -17.02 -12.91 -3.04
CA LEU A 188 -16.01 -12.24 -2.20
C LEU A 188 -15.38 -11.03 -2.89
N GLU A 189 -15.40 -10.98 -4.22
CA GLU A 189 -14.96 -9.80 -4.98
C GLU A 189 -15.87 -8.60 -4.68
N ASP A 190 -17.18 -8.84 -4.47
CA ASP A 190 -18.17 -7.82 -4.14
C ASP A 190 -18.02 -7.24 -2.72
N VAL A 191 -17.36 -7.97 -1.80
CA VAL A 191 -17.10 -7.51 -0.42
C VAL A 191 -16.00 -6.44 -0.37
N VAL A 192 -15.10 -6.44 -1.35
CA VAL A 192 -13.88 -5.61 -1.39
C VAL A 192 -13.99 -4.50 -2.42
N SER A 193 -14.88 -4.63 -3.38
CA SER A 193 -15.15 -3.62 -4.41
C SER A 193 -16.11 -2.53 -3.92
#